data_b684844b67d1d0be37ee61b797093a5d
#
_entry.id   b684844b67d1d0be37ee61b797093a5d
#
_cell.length_a   1.000
_cell.length_b   1.000
_cell.length_c   1.000
_cell.angle_alpha   90.00
_cell.angle_beta   90.00
_cell.angle_gamma   90.00
#
_symmetry.space_group_name_H-M   'P 1'
#
loop_
_entity.id
_entity.type
_entity.pdbx_description
1 polymer ?
#
loop_
_entity_poly.entity_id
_entity_poly.type
_entity_poly.pdbx_seq_one_letter_code
_entity_poly.pdbx_strand_id
1 'polypeptide(L)'
;MLLFVVLVLLLSIYFFLKKIQKKNGLDKFPEPDSHPILGNVSLITSTRDFIDVGMQLMKKYGKTVKLRIGPKFLSVRTALLTADYHFIEFILSGNKILKKSENYQFFRHWLGQGLLISDGDCWKKHRKILTPAFHFEILKEFVPVFESVGDVLIENLEKCEGTHSCDLDPFVTLCTLDIICETAMGTKMNVQSGKNSDYVRSVKETCRIAVERVLSPLRFFDSTFWLCRDFYRQKKELKVLHDFTHNVINSKKNNKSIDKNTKRPAFLDLLLKFSQDENILSTEEIREEVDTFMFAGHDTTASGICFTLYCLADHPEVQKQVLQEQQDLFGEEKSPVITYSELQNMKYLEHVIKESCRLYPPVPIIGRYTTEDTEFEGCLIPKYSNIMLSIYGLHRDPDYFPKPEKFKPERFDNFDPSIPYAYIPFSAGSRNCIGQRFAMLEMKSIISKIVRHFEIKPTSPRHEVELSFEGVLKSANGIKVVLKKRP
;
A
#
# COMPACT_ATOMS: atom_id res chain seq x y z
N MET A 1 53.29 8.63 12.61
CA MET A 1 53.41 8.16 11.21
C MET A 1 52.11 7.50 10.70
N LEU A 2 51.59 6.51 11.37
CA LEU A 2 50.34 5.82 10.94
C LEU A 2 49.14 6.76 10.81
N LEU A 3 48.91 7.65 11.79
CA LEU A 3 47.80 8.62 11.74
C LEU A 3 47.91 9.61 10.57
N PHE A 4 49.08 10.01 10.23
CA PHE A 4 49.35 10.91 9.09
C PHE A 4 49.09 10.20 7.74
N VAL A 5 49.50 8.93 7.61
CA VAL A 5 49.22 8.11 6.43
C VAL A 5 47.75 7.89 6.25
N VAL A 6 47.00 7.59 7.34
CA VAL A 6 45.55 7.43 7.33
C VAL A 6 44.87 8.74 6.92
N LEU A 7 45.33 9.88 7.43
CA LEU A 7 44.76 11.19 7.10
C LEU A 7 45.01 11.53 5.60
N VAL A 8 46.19 11.26 5.09
CA VAL A 8 46.55 11.49 3.66
C VAL A 8 45.72 10.56 2.77
N LEU A 9 45.54 9.30 3.14
CA LEU A 9 44.68 8.37 2.42
C LEU A 9 43.20 8.85 2.43
N LEU A 10 42.68 9.29 3.54
CA LEU A 10 41.33 9.82 3.64
C LEU A 10 41.16 11.11 2.81
N LEU A 11 42.13 12.00 2.82
CA LEU A 11 42.13 13.20 1.99
C LEU A 11 42.24 12.86 0.50
N SER A 12 43.07 11.89 0.13
CA SER A 12 43.23 11.45 -1.26
C SER A 12 41.93 10.80 -1.76
N ILE A 13 41.28 9.95 -0.95
CA ILE A 13 39.98 9.37 -1.25
C ILE A 13 38.93 10.48 -1.36
N TYR A 14 38.95 11.46 -0.47
CA TYR A 14 38.03 12.60 -0.53
C TYR A 14 38.17 13.41 -1.82
N PHE A 15 39.40 13.78 -2.21
CA PHE A 15 39.63 14.52 -3.44
C PHE A 15 39.35 13.70 -4.68
N PHE A 16 39.63 12.39 -4.67
CA PHE A 16 39.26 11.45 -5.73
C PHE A 16 37.74 11.35 -5.89
N LEU A 17 37.00 11.17 -4.81
CA LEU A 17 35.54 11.13 -4.81
C LEU A 17 34.96 12.48 -5.26
N LYS A 18 35.54 13.60 -4.83
CA LYS A 18 35.12 14.94 -5.27
C LYS A 18 35.35 15.18 -6.76
N LYS A 19 36.43 14.62 -7.34
CA LYS A 19 36.76 14.72 -8.78
C LYS A 19 35.83 13.87 -9.65
N ILE A 20 35.27 12.76 -9.07
CA ILE A 20 34.31 11.88 -9.75
C ILE A 20 32.88 12.48 -9.69
N GLN A 21 32.59 13.44 -8.82
CA GLN A 21 31.32 14.16 -8.83
C GLN A 21 31.19 14.94 -10.16
N LYS A 22 30.73 14.25 -11.21
CA LYS A 22 30.12 14.90 -12.38
C LYS A 22 29.04 15.85 -11.87
N LYS A 23 28.92 17.05 -12.48
CA LYS A 23 27.76 17.93 -12.28
C LYS A 23 26.50 17.09 -12.40
N ASN A 24 25.86 16.84 -11.28
CA ASN A 24 24.69 15.96 -11.21
C ASN A 24 23.52 16.82 -11.65
N GLY A 25 22.76 16.44 -12.69
CA GLY A 25 21.58 17.20 -13.11
C GLY A 25 20.57 17.43 -11.99
N LEU A 26 20.63 16.59 -10.94
CA LEU A 26 19.83 16.74 -9.72
C LEU A 26 20.13 18.03 -8.94
N ASP A 27 21.21 18.77 -9.23
CA ASP A 27 21.51 20.05 -8.58
C ASP A 27 20.55 21.17 -9.01
N LYS A 28 19.71 20.94 -10.02
CA LYS A 28 18.59 21.82 -10.39
C LYS A 28 17.43 21.76 -9.41
N PHE A 29 17.26 20.66 -8.66
CA PHE A 29 16.20 20.51 -7.70
C PHE A 29 16.62 21.10 -6.36
N PRO A 30 15.71 21.82 -5.66
CA PRO A 30 15.97 22.38 -4.35
C PRO A 30 16.30 21.28 -3.35
N GLU A 31 17.32 21.54 -2.52
CA GLU A 31 17.74 20.63 -1.46
C GLU A 31 17.54 21.33 -0.11
N PRO A 32 16.78 20.72 0.83
CA PRO A 32 16.64 21.24 2.18
C PRO A 32 17.97 21.25 2.93
N ASP A 33 18.07 22.13 3.94
CA ASP A 33 19.18 22.07 4.87
C ASP A 33 19.28 20.66 5.47
N SER A 34 20.49 20.12 5.49
CA SER A 34 20.72 18.74 5.87
C SER A 34 21.75 18.63 7.00
N HIS A 35 21.54 17.66 7.89
CA HIS A 35 22.51 17.35 8.93
C HIS A 35 23.84 16.89 8.29
N PRO A 36 25.01 17.34 8.76
CA PRO A 36 26.31 17.05 8.12
C PRO A 36 26.60 15.56 7.93
N ILE A 37 26.15 14.71 8.86
CA ILE A 37 26.39 13.25 8.86
C ILE A 37 25.17 12.46 8.38
N LEU A 38 23.96 12.82 8.83
CA LEU A 38 22.75 12.03 8.54
C LEU A 38 22.04 12.46 7.27
N GLY A 39 22.35 13.64 6.73
CA GLY A 39 21.60 14.21 5.61
C GLY A 39 20.19 14.63 6.02
N ASN A 40 19.23 14.54 5.08
CA ASN A 40 17.85 14.92 5.34
C ASN A 40 17.04 13.85 6.09
N VAL A 41 17.59 12.64 6.28
CA VAL A 41 16.93 11.60 7.09
C VAL A 41 16.69 12.05 8.52
N SER A 42 17.56 12.94 9.04
CA SER A 42 17.38 13.54 10.37
C SER A 42 16.09 14.36 10.54
N LEU A 43 15.43 14.73 9.45
CA LEU A 43 14.15 15.46 9.47
C LEU A 43 12.96 14.53 9.79
N ILE A 44 13.11 13.23 9.57
CA ILE A 44 12.07 12.23 9.80
C ILE A 44 12.50 11.37 10.98
N THR A 45 11.79 11.45 12.09
CA THR A 45 12.16 10.78 13.34
C THR A 45 11.41 9.45 13.53
N SER A 46 10.26 9.32 12.89
CA SER A 46 9.39 8.13 13.01
C SER A 46 8.54 7.92 11.76
N THR A 47 7.84 6.79 11.70
CA THR A 47 6.84 6.50 10.66
C THR A 47 5.67 7.50 10.68
N ARG A 48 5.40 8.14 11.83
CA ARG A 48 4.31 9.13 12.01
C ARG A 48 4.63 10.47 11.36
N ASP A 49 5.90 10.89 11.38
CA ASP A 49 6.32 12.17 10.82
C ASP A 49 6.49 12.13 9.30
N PHE A 50 6.55 10.93 8.73
CA PHE A 50 6.99 10.71 7.35
C PHE A 50 6.15 11.50 6.34
N ILE A 51 4.83 11.47 6.47
CA ILE A 51 3.91 12.14 5.55
C ILE A 51 3.97 13.66 5.76
N ASP A 52 3.90 14.12 7.00
CA ASP A 52 3.86 15.54 7.33
C ASP A 52 5.17 16.24 6.95
N VAL A 53 6.32 15.64 7.26
CA VAL A 53 7.62 16.18 6.84
C VAL A 53 7.72 16.25 5.32
N GLY A 54 7.30 15.20 4.61
CA GLY A 54 7.27 15.20 3.15
C GLY A 54 6.43 16.35 2.57
N MET A 55 5.24 16.57 3.11
CA MET A 55 4.34 17.67 2.71
C MET A 55 4.92 19.05 3.03
N GLN A 56 5.52 19.23 4.22
CA GLN A 56 6.19 20.48 4.61
C GLN A 56 7.36 20.79 3.67
N LEU A 57 8.17 19.81 3.31
CA LEU A 57 9.27 19.97 2.38
C LEU A 57 8.78 20.40 0.99
N MET A 58 7.76 19.73 0.46
CA MET A 58 7.18 20.09 -0.84
C MET A 58 6.52 21.47 -0.83
N LYS A 59 5.87 21.85 0.27
CA LYS A 59 5.28 23.19 0.44
C LYS A 59 6.36 24.29 0.47
N LYS A 60 7.50 24.03 1.11
CA LYS A 60 8.58 25.03 1.28
C LYS A 60 9.49 25.14 0.06
N TYR A 61 9.79 24.02 -0.60
CA TYR A 61 10.83 23.94 -1.62
C TYR A 61 10.30 23.68 -3.03
N GLY A 62 8.99 23.39 -3.19
CA GLY A 62 8.36 23.10 -4.47
C GLY A 62 7.99 21.62 -4.64
N LYS A 63 7.23 21.30 -5.70
CA LYS A 63 6.63 19.97 -5.92
C LYS A 63 7.66 18.83 -6.07
N THR A 64 8.94 19.15 -6.36
CA THR A 64 10.03 18.17 -6.45
C THR A 64 11.22 18.64 -5.60
N VAL A 65 11.65 17.80 -4.66
CA VAL A 65 12.69 18.11 -3.67
C VAL A 65 13.77 17.03 -3.73
N LYS A 66 15.03 17.45 -3.75
CA LYS A 66 16.18 16.57 -3.66
C LYS A 66 16.48 16.28 -2.20
N LEU A 67 16.47 15.02 -1.81
CA LEU A 67 16.81 14.55 -0.47
C LEU A 67 18.15 13.84 -0.48
N ARG A 68 18.97 14.14 0.51
CA ARG A 68 20.25 13.50 0.74
C ARG A 68 20.17 12.55 1.92
N ILE A 69 20.70 11.35 1.73
CA ILE A 69 20.79 10.32 2.77
C ILE A 69 22.26 10.08 3.08
N GLY A 70 22.69 10.36 4.30
CA GLY A 70 24.08 10.21 4.75
C GLY A 70 24.94 11.47 4.62
N PRO A 71 26.26 11.34 4.88
CA PRO A 71 27.17 12.48 4.97
C PRO A 71 27.32 13.25 3.66
N LYS A 72 27.30 14.58 3.74
CA LYS A 72 27.42 15.48 2.59
C LYS A 72 28.71 15.25 1.78
N PHE A 73 29.80 14.90 2.44
CA PHE A 73 31.10 14.70 1.80
C PHE A 73 31.24 13.34 1.09
N LEU A 74 30.37 12.36 1.40
CA LEU A 74 30.39 11.04 0.75
C LEU A 74 29.41 10.94 -0.42
N SER A 75 28.47 11.87 -0.56
CA SER A 75 27.41 11.89 -1.61
C SER A 75 26.75 10.53 -1.87
N VAL A 76 26.56 9.74 -0.80
CA VAL A 76 26.36 8.30 -0.88
C VAL A 76 25.00 7.95 -1.47
N ARG A 77 23.95 8.78 -1.21
CA ARG A 77 22.61 8.51 -1.70
C ARG A 77 21.80 9.79 -1.86
N THR A 78 21.20 9.92 -3.01
CA THR A 78 20.26 11.00 -3.32
C THR A 78 18.94 10.38 -3.72
N ALA A 79 17.85 10.94 -3.22
CA ALA A 79 16.50 10.61 -3.64
C ALA A 79 15.78 11.88 -4.09
N LEU A 80 14.94 11.78 -5.11
CA LEU A 80 13.98 12.82 -5.45
C LEU A 80 12.64 12.46 -4.80
N LEU A 81 12.06 13.37 -4.04
CA LEU A 81 10.68 13.29 -3.58
C LEU A 81 9.85 14.23 -4.46
N THR A 82 8.86 13.69 -5.13
CA THR A 82 8.04 14.49 -6.07
C THR A 82 6.54 14.24 -5.92
N ALA A 83 5.78 15.33 -6.04
CA ALA A 83 4.34 15.35 -6.27
C ALA A 83 4.00 16.08 -7.59
N ASP A 84 5.01 16.35 -8.41
CA ASP A 84 4.83 17.00 -9.70
C ASP A 84 4.14 16.07 -10.69
N TYR A 85 3.02 16.50 -11.26
CA TYR A 85 2.22 15.72 -12.20
C TYR A 85 3.02 15.29 -13.42
N HIS A 86 3.72 16.22 -14.08
CA HIS A 86 4.44 15.93 -15.33
C HIS A 86 5.60 14.98 -15.11
N PHE A 87 6.30 15.14 -13.96
CA PHE A 87 7.36 14.21 -13.60
C PHE A 87 6.83 12.82 -13.26
N ILE A 88 5.70 12.73 -12.52
CA ILE A 88 5.05 11.46 -12.20
C ILE A 88 4.54 10.78 -13.48
N GLU A 89 3.89 11.52 -14.37
CA GLU A 89 3.46 11.02 -15.68
C GLU A 89 4.64 10.47 -16.48
N PHE A 90 5.73 11.23 -16.60
CA PHE A 90 6.95 10.81 -17.29
C PHE A 90 7.50 9.49 -16.73
N ILE A 91 7.55 9.33 -15.40
CA ILE A 91 8.05 8.12 -14.74
C ILE A 91 7.12 6.92 -14.96
N LEU A 92 5.80 7.12 -14.93
CA LEU A 92 4.82 6.02 -14.91
C LEU A 92 4.29 5.63 -16.30
N SER A 93 4.25 6.57 -17.26
CA SER A 93 3.76 6.29 -18.61
C SER A 93 4.74 5.45 -19.45
N GLY A 94 6.04 5.57 -19.16
CA GLY A 94 7.09 4.88 -19.87
C GLY A 94 7.39 3.46 -19.35
N ASN A 95 8.11 2.69 -20.19
CA ASN A 95 8.62 1.35 -19.84
C ASN A 95 10.10 1.35 -19.44
N LYS A 96 10.74 2.52 -19.32
CA LYS A 96 12.18 2.63 -19.01
C LYS A 96 12.46 2.54 -17.50
N ILE A 97 11.59 3.16 -16.66
CA ILE A 97 11.82 3.28 -15.22
C ILE A 97 10.84 2.35 -14.47
N LEU A 98 10.96 1.05 -14.71
CA LEU A 98 10.12 0.02 -14.08
C LEU A 98 10.69 -0.51 -12.77
N LYS A 99 12.01 -0.37 -12.55
CA LYS A 99 12.66 -0.92 -11.37
C LYS A 99 12.18 -0.23 -10.11
N LYS A 100 11.89 -1.02 -9.09
CA LYS A 100 11.50 -0.52 -7.75
C LYS A 100 12.68 0.16 -7.08
N SER A 101 12.39 1.18 -6.27
CA SER A 101 13.39 1.84 -5.40
C SER A 101 14.12 0.82 -4.53
N GLU A 102 15.38 1.09 -4.20
CA GLU A 102 16.17 0.24 -3.31
C GLU A 102 15.52 0.02 -1.94
N ASN A 103 14.65 0.92 -1.51
CA ASN A 103 13.96 0.81 -0.23
C ASN A 103 13.07 -0.45 -0.13
N TYR A 104 12.62 -0.98 -1.27
CA TYR A 104 11.84 -2.23 -1.29
C TYR A 104 12.67 -3.46 -0.89
N GLN A 105 14.00 -3.38 -0.87
CA GLN A 105 14.87 -4.48 -0.43
C GLN A 105 14.57 -4.94 1.01
N PHE A 106 14.06 -4.04 1.87
CA PHE A 106 13.75 -4.38 3.26
C PHE A 106 12.56 -5.30 3.43
N PHE A 107 11.73 -5.42 2.40
CA PHE A 107 10.65 -6.40 2.32
C PHE A 107 11.09 -7.74 1.72
N ARG A 108 12.29 -7.83 1.13
CA ARG A 108 12.76 -9.03 0.43
C ARG A 108 12.90 -10.26 1.34
N HIS A 109 13.25 -10.08 2.61
CA HIS A 109 13.31 -11.18 3.57
C HIS A 109 11.94 -11.82 3.84
N TRP A 110 10.87 -11.13 3.58
CA TRP A 110 9.49 -11.61 3.67
C TRP A 110 8.96 -12.05 2.30
N LEU A 111 8.89 -11.11 1.37
CA LEU A 111 8.20 -11.25 0.09
C LEU A 111 9.08 -11.83 -1.04
N GLY A 112 10.35 -12.11 -0.76
CA GLY A 112 11.29 -12.67 -1.72
C GLY A 112 11.37 -11.91 -3.04
N GLN A 113 11.15 -12.63 -4.13
CA GLN A 113 11.04 -12.10 -5.51
C GLN A 113 9.58 -12.08 -6.01
N GLY A 114 8.60 -12.04 -5.09
CA GLY A 114 7.19 -11.90 -5.47
C GLY A 114 6.91 -10.63 -6.28
N LEU A 115 5.74 -10.56 -6.89
CA LEU A 115 5.36 -9.55 -7.90
C LEU A 115 5.58 -8.10 -7.46
N LEU A 116 5.46 -7.80 -6.16
CA LEU A 116 5.68 -6.46 -5.62
C LEU A 116 7.14 -6.04 -5.70
N ILE A 117 8.08 -6.98 -5.46
CA ILE A 117 9.52 -6.72 -5.28
C ILE A 117 10.32 -7.00 -6.55
N SER A 118 9.96 -8.05 -7.30
CA SER A 118 10.72 -8.51 -8.46
C SER A 118 10.87 -7.44 -9.56
N ASP A 119 11.93 -7.55 -10.34
CA ASP A 119 12.27 -6.65 -11.45
C ASP A 119 12.54 -7.42 -12.74
N GLY A 120 12.67 -6.68 -13.85
CA GLY A 120 13.09 -7.21 -15.15
C GLY A 120 12.21 -8.35 -15.65
N ASP A 121 12.85 -9.42 -16.13
CA ASP A 121 12.15 -10.56 -16.75
C ASP A 121 11.42 -11.43 -15.72
N CYS A 122 11.91 -11.51 -14.48
CA CYS A 122 11.20 -12.19 -13.40
C CYS A 122 9.82 -11.52 -13.18
N TRP A 123 9.79 -10.21 -13.00
CA TRP A 123 8.54 -9.48 -12.86
C TRP A 123 7.61 -9.63 -14.08
N LYS A 124 8.16 -9.55 -15.32
CA LYS A 124 7.35 -9.72 -16.54
C LYS A 124 6.71 -11.10 -16.59
N LYS A 125 7.49 -12.14 -16.27
CA LYS A 125 7.02 -13.54 -16.19
C LYS A 125 5.87 -13.67 -15.19
N HIS A 126 6.08 -13.23 -13.95
CA HIS A 126 5.09 -13.33 -12.87
C HIS A 126 3.85 -12.49 -13.19
N ARG A 127 4.00 -11.23 -13.65
CA ARG A 127 2.87 -10.38 -14.04
C ARG A 127 1.99 -11.04 -15.11
N LYS A 128 2.60 -11.64 -16.14
CA LYS A 128 1.89 -12.34 -17.23
C LYS A 128 1.12 -13.54 -16.70
N ILE A 129 1.73 -14.36 -15.86
CA ILE A 129 1.14 -15.56 -15.27
C ILE A 129 -0.05 -15.20 -14.37
N LEU A 130 0.08 -14.14 -13.56
CA LEU A 130 -0.88 -13.81 -12.50
C LEU A 130 -2.06 -12.97 -12.99
N THR A 131 -1.90 -12.20 -14.08
CA THR A 131 -2.97 -11.32 -14.59
C THR A 131 -4.31 -12.05 -14.86
N PRO A 132 -4.35 -13.27 -15.39
CA PRO A 132 -5.61 -13.99 -15.62
C PRO A 132 -6.43 -14.27 -14.35
N ALA A 133 -5.78 -14.41 -13.17
CA ALA A 133 -6.47 -14.65 -11.90
C ALA A 133 -7.35 -13.46 -11.45
N PHE A 134 -7.16 -12.29 -12.04
CA PHE A 134 -7.94 -11.07 -11.75
C PHE A 134 -8.92 -10.70 -12.85
N HIS A 135 -9.24 -11.69 -13.72
CA HIS A 135 -10.25 -11.50 -14.76
C HIS A 135 -11.65 -11.37 -14.13
N PHE A 136 -12.50 -10.51 -14.72
CA PHE A 136 -13.80 -10.17 -14.15
C PHE A 136 -14.71 -11.38 -13.88
N GLU A 137 -14.61 -12.45 -14.69
CA GLU A 137 -15.40 -13.67 -14.47
C GLU A 137 -15.00 -14.42 -13.18
N ILE A 138 -13.72 -14.34 -12.77
CA ILE A 138 -13.26 -14.89 -11.49
C ILE A 138 -13.72 -14.00 -10.35
N LEU A 139 -13.64 -12.67 -10.54
CA LEU A 139 -14.07 -11.71 -9.52
C LEU A 139 -15.57 -11.82 -9.20
N LYS A 140 -16.42 -12.22 -10.15
CA LYS A 140 -17.83 -12.52 -9.90
C LYS A 140 -18.03 -13.63 -8.86
N GLU A 141 -17.19 -14.65 -8.92
CA GLU A 141 -17.27 -15.80 -8.01
C GLU A 141 -16.85 -15.44 -6.56
N PHE A 142 -16.16 -14.30 -6.39
CA PHE A 142 -15.72 -13.84 -5.08
C PHE A 142 -16.79 -13.04 -4.31
N VAL A 143 -17.81 -12.51 -4.99
CA VAL A 143 -18.84 -11.68 -4.37
C VAL A 143 -19.58 -12.41 -3.24
N PRO A 144 -20.00 -13.69 -3.37
CA PRO A 144 -20.60 -14.41 -2.25
C PRO A 144 -19.67 -14.57 -1.03
N VAL A 145 -18.35 -14.64 -1.27
CA VAL A 145 -17.36 -14.69 -0.18
C VAL A 145 -17.29 -13.35 0.54
N PHE A 146 -17.25 -12.20 -0.20
CA PHE A 146 -17.30 -10.88 0.42
C PHE A 146 -18.53 -10.73 1.33
N GLU A 147 -19.68 -11.22 0.87
CA GLU A 147 -20.93 -11.15 1.63
C GLU A 147 -20.87 -12.02 2.90
N SER A 148 -20.50 -13.29 2.78
CA SER A 148 -20.47 -14.21 3.93
C SER A 148 -19.42 -13.84 4.97
N VAL A 149 -18.23 -13.38 4.55
CA VAL A 149 -17.18 -12.93 5.46
C VAL A 149 -17.54 -11.57 6.07
N GLY A 150 -18.24 -10.72 5.30
CA GLY A 150 -18.79 -9.45 5.77
C GLY A 150 -19.90 -9.63 6.83
N ASP A 151 -20.69 -10.71 6.78
CA ASP A 151 -21.69 -11.01 7.83
C ASP A 151 -21.00 -11.25 9.18
N VAL A 152 -19.88 -11.99 9.20
CA VAL A 152 -19.08 -12.18 10.42
C VAL A 152 -18.52 -10.86 10.94
N LEU A 153 -18.13 -9.94 10.04
CA LEU A 153 -17.69 -8.60 10.44
C LEU A 153 -18.85 -7.83 11.11
N ILE A 154 -20.07 -7.86 10.55
CA ILE A 154 -21.23 -7.20 11.16
C ILE A 154 -21.49 -7.75 12.57
N GLU A 155 -21.51 -9.08 12.75
CA GLU A 155 -21.67 -9.72 14.08
C GLU A 155 -20.59 -9.26 15.08
N ASN A 156 -19.35 -9.07 14.62
CA ASN A 156 -18.28 -8.57 15.47
C ASN A 156 -18.44 -7.08 15.80
N LEU A 157 -18.87 -6.26 14.84
CA LEU A 157 -19.12 -4.83 15.06
C LEU A 157 -20.34 -4.57 15.94
N GLU A 158 -21.36 -5.45 15.94
CA GLU A 158 -22.51 -5.37 16.84
C GLU A 158 -22.09 -5.40 18.33
N LYS A 159 -20.97 -6.05 18.65
CA LYS A 159 -20.40 -6.05 20.02
C LYS A 159 -19.90 -4.68 20.46
N CYS A 160 -19.67 -3.76 19.52
CA CYS A 160 -19.30 -2.38 19.79
C CYS A 160 -20.50 -1.45 19.97
N GLU A 161 -21.74 -1.92 19.73
CA GLU A 161 -22.94 -1.10 19.91
C GLU A 161 -23.06 -0.61 21.36
N GLY A 162 -23.45 0.65 21.52
CA GLY A 162 -23.57 1.27 22.85
C GLY A 162 -22.25 1.67 23.50
N THR A 163 -21.12 1.38 22.88
CA THR A 163 -19.82 1.88 23.33
C THR A 163 -19.58 3.32 22.88
N HIS A 164 -18.81 4.09 23.67
CA HIS A 164 -18.45 5.46 23.32
C HIS A 164 -17.51 5.57 22.11
N SER A 165 -16.82 4.48 21.79
CA SER A 165 -15.95 4.41 20.62
C SER A 165 -15.66 2.96 20.21
N CYS A 166 -15.65 2.69 18.92
CA CYS A 166 -15.23 1.43 18.30
C CYS A 166 -14.02 1.71 17.41
N ASP A 167 -12.91 1.03 17.64
CA ASP A 167 -11.77 1.05 16.72
C ASP A 167 -12.02 0.06 15.58
N LEU A 168 -12.17 0.57 14.36
CA LEU A 168 -12.50 -0.25 13.19
C LEU A 168 -11.31 -1.06 12.67
N ASP A 169 -10.07 -0.57 12.86
CA ASP A 169 -8.88 -1.15 12.21
C ASP A 169 -8.69 -2.64 12.51
N PRO A 170 -8.78 -3.14 13.76
CA PRO A 170 -8.63 -4.56 14.05
C PRO A 170 -9.68 -5.44 13.39
N PHE A 171 -10.95 -5.00 13.38
CA PHE A 171 -12.07 -5.78 12.82
C PHE A 171 -11.97 -5.87 11.30
N VAL A 172 -11.77 -4.72 10.64
CA VAL A 172 -11.68 -4.65 9.18
C VAL A 172 -10.45 -5.38 8.66
N THR A 173 -9.30 -5.27 9.35
CA THR A 173 -8.07 -5.97 8.93
C THR A 173 -8.24 -7.49 9.00
N LEU A 174 -8.89 -8.03 10.01
CA LEU A 174 -9.18 -9.47 10.09
C LEU A 174 -10.19 -9.91 9.02
N CYS A 175 -11.19 -9.08 8.71
CA CYS A 175 -12.17 -9.35 7.66
C CYS A 175 -11.48 -9.42 6.28
N THR A 176 -10.67 -8.43 5.93
CA THR A 176 -9.97 -8.42 4.63
C THR A 176 -8.95 -9.54 4.51
N LEU A 177 -8.34 -9.99 5.63
CA LEU A 177 -7.48 -11.17 5.64
C LEU A 177 -8.27 -12.46 5.39
N ASP A 178 -9.44 -12.65 6.01
CA ASP A 178 -10.31 -13.79 5.71
C ASP A 178 -10.76 -13.77 4.24
N ILE A 179 -11.13 -12.60 3.72
CA ILE A 179 -11.53 -12.43 2.32
C ILE A 179 -10.42 -12.86 1.36
N ILE A 180 -9.18 -12.37 1.52
CA ILE A 180 -8.10 -12.75 0.60
C ILE A 180 -7.72 -14.23 0.72
N CYS A 181 -7.78 -14.80 1.93
CA CYS A 181 -7.55 -16.22 2.14
C CYS A 181 -8.61 -17.09 1.46
N GLU A 182 -9.89 -16.75 1.58
CA GLU A 182 -10.98 -17.55 1.01
C GLU A 182 -11.10 -17.34 -0.51
N THR A 183 -10.92 -16.12 -1.02
CA THR A 183 -11.05 -15.81 -2.45
C THR A 183 -9.80 -16.22 -3.25
N ALA A 184 -8.67 -15.58 -3.00
CA ALA A 184 -7.45 -15.79 -3.79
C ALA A 184 -6.75 -17.11 -3.43
N MET A 185 -6.71 -17.49 -2.14
CA MET A 185 -6.02 -18.70 -1.69
C MET A 185 -6.96 -19.92 -1.65
N GLY A 186 -8.29 -19.71 -1.72
CA GLY A 186 -9.28 -20.78 -1.67
C GLY A 186 -9.26 -21.57 -0.35
N THR A 187 -8.94 -20.91 0.76
CA THR A 187 -8.78 -21.52 2.08
C THR A 187 -9.45 -20.69 3.16
N LYS A 188 -10.37 -21.30 3.92
CA LYS A 188 -11.03 -20.65 5.06
C LYS A 188 -10.12 -20.68 6.29
N MET A 189 -9.62 -19.53 6.70
CA MET A 189 -8.75 -19.41 7.88
C MET A 189 -9.52 -18.96 9.12
N ASN A 190 -10.67 -18.31 8.97
CA ASN A 190 -11.56 -17.86 10.05
C ASN A 190 -10.83 -17.00 11.10
N VAL A 191 -9.98 -16.08 10.66
CA VAL A 191 -9.16 -15.27 11.57
C VAL A 191 -10.00 -14.31 12.39
N GLN A 192 -11.17 -13.89 11.90
CA GLN A 192 -12.14 -13.06 12.64
C GLN A 192 -12.64 -13.73 13.92
N SER A 193 -12.54 -15.06 14.05
CA SER A 193 -12.91 -15.79 15.28
C SER A 193 -11.85 -15.68 16.40
N GLY A 194 -10.82 -14.85 16.23
CA GLY A 194 -9.71 -14.67 17.18
C GLY A 194 -8.57 -15.67 17.04
N LYS A 195 -8.66 -16.60 16.09
CA LYS A 195 -7.58 -17.51 15.75
C LYS A 195 -6.58 -16.80 14.80
N ASN A 196 -5.29 -17.01 14.98
CA ASN A 196 -4.24 -16.47 14.09
C ASN A 196 -4.09 -14.94 14.05
N SER A 197 -4.53 -14.21 15.08
CA SER A 197 -4.31 -12.74 15.20
C SER A 197 -2.82 -12.34 15.17
N ASP A 198 -1.92 -13.28 15.46
CA ASP A 198 -0.47 -13.09 15.40
C ASP A 198 0.02 -12.71 14.00
N TYR A 199 -0.63 -13.20 12.93
CA TYR A 199 -0.25 -12.84 11.55
C TYR A 199 -0.36 -11.34 11.32
N VAL A 200 -1.51 -10.71 11.62
CA VAL A 200 -1.74 -9.28 11.44
C VAL A 200 -0.74 -8.44 12.24
N ARG A 201 -0.48 -8.83 13.50
CA ARG A 201 0.54 -8.19 14.33
C ARG A 201 1.93 -8.28 13.70
N SER A 202 2.30 -9.46 13.18
CA SER A 202 3.60 -9.69 12.54
C SER A 202 3.76 -8.91 11.23
N VAL A 203 2.68 -8.75 10.45
CA VAL A 203 2.64 -7.86 9.28
C VAL A 203 2.97 -6.42 9.68
N LYS A 204 2.23 -5.87 10.65
CA LYS A 204 2.41 -4.51 11.14
C LYS A 204 3.84 -4.27 11.62
N GLU A 205 4.37 -5.17 12.44
CA GLU A 205 5.71 -5.05 13.01
C GLU A 205 6.81 -5.17 11.93
N THR A 206 6.65 -6.09 10.97
CA THR A 206 7.59 -6.24 9.85
C THR A 206 7.60 -5.01 8.94
N CYS A 207 6.44 -4.45 8.65
CA CYS A 207 6.29 -3.21 7.87
C CYS A 207 6.93 -2.01 8.60
N ARG A 208 6.66 -1.85 9.90
CA ARG A 208 7.29 -0.81 10.73
C ARG A 208 8.82 -0.91 10.69
N ILE A 209 9.37 -2.10 10.92
CA ILE A 209 10.81 -2.33 10.88
C ILE A 209 11.38 -1.99 9.49
N ALA A 210 10.71 -2.40 8.41
CA ALA A 210 11.16 -2.12 7.04
C ALA A 210 11.24 -0.61 6.76
N VAL A 211 10.24 0.17 7.18
CA VAL A 211 10.26 1.63 7.02
C VAL A 211 11.32 2.28 7.92
N GLU A 212 11.43 1.87 9.17
CA GLU A 212 12.45 2.40 10.09
C GLU A 212 13.88 2.10 9.63
N ARG A 213 14.09 1.01 8.89
CA ARG A 213 15.39 0.71 8.25
C ARG A 213 15.77 1.77 7.22
N VAL A 214 14.80 2.27 6.45
CA VAL A 214 15.03 3.37 5.49
C VAL A 214 15.49 4.64 6.21
N LEU A 215 14.94 4.89 7.40
CA LEU A 215 15.15 6.12 8.17
C LEU A 215 16.40 6.09 9.06
N SER A 216 17.09 4.96 9.19
CA SER A 216 18.23 4.82 10.10
C SER A 216 19.48 4.32 9.40
N PRO A 217 20.59 5.10 9.35
CA PRO A 217 21.83 4.66 8.73
C PRO A 217 22.38 3.34 9.30
N LEU A 218 22.25 3.12 10.63
CA LEU A 218 22.70 1.88 11.28
C LEU A 218 21.83 0.67 10.94
N ARG A 219 20.53 0.87 10.70
CA ARG A 219 19.59 -0.20 10.35
C ARG A 219 19.54 -0.45 8.85
N PHE A 220 20.01 0.50 8.06
CA PHE A 220 19.95 0.44 6.59
C PHE A 220 20.79 -0.72 6.03
N PHE A 221 22.02 -0.87 6.51
CA PHE A 221 22.93 -1.91 6.03
C PHE A 221 22.74 -3.19 6.84
N ASP A 222 22.61 -4.33 6.14
CA ASP A 222 22.49 -5.65 6.79
C ASP A 222 23.72 -5.96 7.67
N SER A 223 24.90 -5.45 7.27
CA SER A 223 26.16 -5.56 8.01
C SER A 223 26.18 -4.92 9.40
N THR A 224 25.24 -4.00 9.68
CA THR A 224 25.10 -3.32 10.97
C THR A 224 23.76 -3.63 11.64
N PHE A 225 22.75 -4.02 10.88
CA PHE A 225 21.40 -4.25 11.37
C PHE A 225 21.33 -5.41 12.39
N TRP A 226 22.17 -6.44 12.25
CA TRP A 226 22.22 -7.56 13.20
C TRP A 226 22.62 -7.16 14.63
N LEU A 227 23.21 -5.97 14.82
CA LEU A 227 23.49 -5.39 16.14
C LEU A 227 22.24 -4.80 16.82
N CYS A 228 21.15 -4.61 16.06
CA CYS A 228 19.93 -3.99 16.55
C CYS A 228 18.95 -5.04 17.10
N ARG A 229 18.18 -4.68 18.12
CA ARG A 229 17.08 -5.54 18.63
C ARG A 229 16.06 -5.90 17.56
N ASP A 230 15.82 -4.98 16.61
CA ASP A 230 14.87 -5.17 15.53
C ASP A 230 15.25 -6.28 14.55
N PHE A 231 16.52 -6.63 14.42
CA PHE A 231 16.95 -7.80 13.65
C PHE A 231 16.35 -9.10 14.21
N TYR A 232 16.49 -9.30 15.53
CA TYR A 232 15.98 -10.51 16.19
C TYR A 232 14.45 -10.52 16.21
N ARG A 233 13.84 -9.33 16.38
CA ARG A 233 12.39 -9.15 16.30
C ARG A 233 11.88 -9.48 14.91
N GLN A 234 12.47 -8.91 13.86
CA GLN A 234 12.12 -9.20 12.47
C GLN A 234 12.20 -10.69 12.16
N LYS A 235 13.29 -11.37 12.60
CA LYS A 235 13.45 -12.81 12.40
C LYS A 235 12.31 -13.63 13.04
N LYS A 236 11.84 -13.22 14.22
CA LYS A 236 10.71 -13.87 14.91
C LYS A 236 9.41 -13.65 14.14
N GLU A 237 9.12 -12.40 13.74
CA GLU A 237 7.90 -12.07 13.03
C GLU A 237 7.86 -12.70 11.62
N LEU A 238 8.98 -12.75 10.91
CA LEU A 238 9.09 -13.44 9.62
C LEU A 238 8.76 -14.93 9.73
N LYS A 239 9.17 -15.58 10.82
CA LYS A 239 8.80 -16.98 11.03
C LYS A 239 7.29 -17.16 11.14
N VAL A 240 6.59 -16.29 11.90
CA VAL A 240 5.13 -16.35 12.02
C VAL A 240 4.46 -16.14 10.64
N LEU A 241 4.95 -15.19 9.86
CA LEU A 241 4.40 -14.90 8.52
C LEU A 241 4.58 -16.10 7.58
N HIS A 242 5.77 -16.65 7.48
CA HIS A 242 6.05 -17.80 6.61
C HIS A 242 5.34 -19.07 7.08
N ASP A 243 5.27 -19.33 8.38
CA ASP A 243 4.54 -20.50 8.93
C ASP A 243 3.05 -20.39 8.58
N PHE A 244 2.46 -19.20 8.67
CA PHE A 244 1.06 -18.97 8.27
C PHE A 244 0.86 -19.24 6.77
N THR A 245 1.73 -18.70 5.92
CA THR A 245 1.67 -18.91 4.46
C THR A 245 1.82 -20.37 4.09
N HIS A 246 2.76 -21.09 4.74
CA HIS A 246 2.90 -22.54 4.55
C HIS A 246 1.63 -23.30 4.94
N ASN A 247 0.96 -22.90 6.03
CA ASN A 247 -0.31 -23.50 6.45
C ASN A 247 -1.41 -23.28 5.41
N VAL A 248 -1.50 -22.07 4.84
CA VAL A 248 -2.46 -21.76 3.75
C VAL A 248 -2.19 -22.64 2.53
N ILE A 249 -0.95 -22.72 2.06
CA ILE A 249 -0.57 -23.53 0.90
C ILE A 249 -0.84 -25.02 1.14
N ASN A 250 -0.48 -25.53 2.32
CA ASN A 250 -0.67 -26.94 2.67
C ASN A 250 -2.15 -27.29 2.83
N SER A 251 -2.95 -26.43 3.45
CA SER A 251 -4.40 -26.60 3.55
C SER A 251 -5.04 -26.70 2.17
N LYS A 252 -4.60 -25.86 1.22
CA LYS A 252 -5.08 -25.92 -0.17
C LYS A 252 -4.67 -27.22 -0.87
N LYS A 253 -3.42 -27.67 -0.71
CA LYS A 253 -2.92 -28.93 -1.30
C LYS A 253 -3.65 -30.17 -0.75
N ASN A 254 -3.98 -30.18 0.55
CA ASN A 254 -4.64 -31.29 1.21
C ASN A 254 -6.13 -31.38 0.88
N ASN A 255 -6.80 -30.24 0.66
CA ASN A 255 -8.17 -30.16 0.16
C ASN A 255 -8.17 -30.50 -1.34
N LYS A 256 -8.17 -31.78 -1.69
CA LYS A 256 -8.07 -32.33 -3.06
C LYS A 256 -9.19 -31.94 -4.03
N SER A 257 -10.04 -30.98 -3.71
CA SER A 257 -11.02 -30.42 -4.61
C SER A 257 -10.40 -29.33 -5.54
N ILE A 258 -9.23 -29.64 -6.14
CA ILE A 258 -8.89 -28.95 -7.38
C ILE A 258 -9.88 -29.53 -8.39
N ASP A 259 -11.01 -28.85 -8.56
CA ASP A 259 -11.96 -29.21 -9.60
C ASP A 259 -11.24 -28.98 -10.94
N LYS A 260 -10.74 -30.09 -11.51
CA LYS A 260 -10.03 -30.10 -12.81
C LYS A 260 -10.87 -29.53 -13.95
N ASN A 261 -12.16 -29.31 -13.69
CA ASN A 261 -13.14 -28.77 -14.64
C ASN A 261 -13.35 -27.25 -14.50
N THR A 262 -12.77 -26.57 -13.47
CA THR A 262 -12.87 -25.12 -13.43
C THR A 262 -12.10 -24.49 -14.58
N LYS A 263 -12.84 -23.85 -15.49
CA LYS A 263 -12.28 -23.18 -16.68
C LYS A 263 -11.34 -22.01 -16.29
N ARG A 264 -11.43 -21.50 -15.05
CA ARG A 264 -10.68 -20.33 -14.56
C ARG A 264 -10.31 -20.52 -13.08
N PRO A 265 -9.10 -21.03 -12.78
CA PRO A 265 -8.65 -21.28 -11.42
C PRO A 265 -8.44 -19.97 -10.64
N ALA A 266 -8.72 -19.98 -9.34
CA ALA A 266 -8.34 -18.92 -8.42
C ALA A 266 -6.80 -18.77 -8.35
N PHE A 267 -6.33 -17.70 -7.73
CA PHE A 267 -4.90 -17.33 -7.74
C PHE A 267 -3.97 -18.48 -7.30
N LEU A 268 -4.20 -19.09 -6.14
CA LEU A 268 -3.33 -20.17 -5.64
C LEU A 268 -3.47 -21.45 -6.48
N ASP A 269 -4.66 -21.76 -6.99
CA ASP A 269 -4.87 -22.90 -7.90
C ASP A 269 -4.05 -22.72 -9.19
N LEU A 270 -4.01 -21.50 -9.73
CA LEU A 270 -3.22 -21.15 -10.90
C LEU A 270 -1.71 -21.34 -10.62
N LEU A 271 -1.20 -20.88 -9.49
CA LEU A 271 0.20 -21.06 -9.10
C LEU A 271 0.57 -22.53 -8.95
N LEU A 272 -0.28 -23.32 -8.28
CA LEU A 272 -0.07 -24.76 -8.09
C LEU A 272 -0.07 -25.51 -9.41
N LYS A 273 -0.95 -25.13 -10.36
CA LYS A 273 -0.99 -25.69 -11.71
C LYS A 273 0.32 -25.42 -12.47
N PHE A 274 0.81 -24.19 -12.48
CA PHE A 274 2.10 -23.87 -13.13
C PHE A 274 3.31 -24.54 -12.49
N SER A 275 3.22 -24.94 -11.24
CA SER A 275 4.27 -25.72 -10.60
C SER A 275 4.22 -27.20 -10.96
N GLN A 276 3.01 -27.80 -11.02
CA GLN A 276 2.83 -29.23 -11.21
C GLN A 276 2.91 -29.66 -12.68
N ASP A 277 2.23 -28.93 -13.54
CA ASP A 277 2.04 -29.34 -14.95
C ASP A 277 3.18 -28.85 -15.85
N GLU A 278 3.75 -27.68 -15.57
CA GLU A 278 4.68 -26.98 -16.48
C GLU A 278 6.06 -26.74 -15.86
N ASN A 279 6.23 -27.05 -14.58
CA ASN A 279 7.48 -26.79 -13.81
C ASN A 279 8.00 -25.34 -13.96
N ILE A 280 7.06 -24.38 -14.19
CA ILE A 280 7.38 -22.96 -14.44
C ILE A 280 7.72 -22.23 -13.17
N LEU A 281 7.05 -22.60 -12.04
CA LEU A 281 7.25 -21.98 -10.73
C LEU A 281 7.78 -23.01 -9.73
N SER A 282 8.82 -22.65 -9.00
CA SER A 282 9.31 -23.40 -7.84
C SER A 282 8.36 -23.26 -6.64
N THR A 283 8.48 -24.16 -5.67
CA THR A 283 7.73 -24.06 -4.41
C THR A 283 8.02 -22.75 -3.67
N GLU A 284 9.25 -22.27 -3.76
CA GLU A 284 9.65 -20.99 -3.15
C GLU A 284 8.99 -19.79 -3.84
N GLU A 285 9.01 -19.75 -5.19
CA GLU A 285 8.30 -18.71 -5.94
C GLU A 285 6.80 -18.68 -5.62
N ILE A 286 6.17 -19.85 -5.40
CA ILE A 286 4.76 -19.89 -4.96
C ILE A 286 4.61 -19.27 -3.57
N ARG A 287 5.47 -19.60 -2.60
CA ARG A 287 5.41 -19.00 -1.26
C ARG A 287 5.56 -17.48 -1.32
N GLU A 288 6.53 -17.00 -2.09
CA GLU A 288 6.80 -15.57 -2.26
C GLU A 288 5.61 -14.81 -2.87
N GLU A 289 4.93 -15.41 -3.86
CA GLU A 289 3.71 -14.82 -4.42
C GLU A 289 2.54 -14.87 -3.44
N VAL A 290 2.36 -15.97 -2.68
CA VAL A 290 1.31 -16.05 -1.67
C VAL A 290 1.54 -15.03 -0.55
N ASP A 291 2.77 -14.90 -0.03
CA ASP A 291 3.13 -13.85 0.92
C ASP A 291 2.81 -12.46 0.37
N THR A 292 3.19 -12.20 -0.90
CA THR A 292 2.97 -10.92 -1.58
C THR A 292 1.49 -10.59 -1.69
N PHE A 293 0.66 -11.53 -2.16
CA PHE A 293 -0.76 -11.27 -2.38
C PHE A 293 -1.57 -11.26 -1.10
N MET A 294 -1.20 -12.05 -0.11
CA MET A 294 -1.81 -11.98 1.23
C MET A 294 -1.57 -10.62 1.86
N PHE A 295 -0.32 -10.13 1.85
CA PHE A 295 0.01 -8.80 2.36
C PHE A 295 -0.69 -7.69 1.57
N ALA A 296 -0.47 -7.66 0.25
CA ALA A 296 -0.98 -6.57 -0.58
C ALA A 296 -2.52 -6.52 -0.63
N GLY A 297 -3.20 -7.66 -0.56
CA GLY A 297 -4.65 -7.73 -0.65
C GLY A 297 -5.37 -7.28 0.62
N HIS A 298 -4.94 -7.75 1.80
CA HIS A 298 -5.67 -7.44 3.02
C HIS A 298 -5.34 -6.05 3.57
N ASP A 299 -4.07 -5.67 3.68
CA ASP A 299 -3.65 -4.50 4.45
C ASP A 299 -4.02 -3.17 3.77
N THR A 300 -3.92 -3.12 2.42
CA THR A 300 -4.30 -1.94 1.64
C THR A 300 -5.82 -1.74 1.59
N THR A 301 -6.57 -2.83 1.43
CA THR A 301 -8.04 -2.78 1.36
C THR A 301 -8.61 -2.42 2.73
N ALA A 302 -8.05 -2.98 3.82
CA ALA A 302 -8.41 -2.59 5.19
C ALA A 302 -8.21 -1.09 5.43
N SER A 303 -7.06 -0.55 5.03
CA SER A 303 -6.80 0.90 5.10
C SER A 303 -7.85 1.71 4.33
N GLY A 304 -8.15 1.32 3.09
CA GLY A 304 -9.15 1.98 2.25
C GLY A 304 -10.55 1.97 2.87
N ILE A 305 -10.99 0.83 3.42
CA ILE A 305 -12.29 0.71 4.10
C ILE A 305 -12.32 1.58 5.36
N CYS A 306 -11.32 1.47 6.23
CA CYS A 306 -11.25 2.20 7.49
C CYS A 306 -11.29 3.71 7.28
N PHE A 307 -10.46 4.26 6.38
CA PHE A 307 -10.48 5.69 6.10
C PHE A 307 -11.77 6.14 5.40
N THR A 308 -12.41 5.29 4.59
CA THR A 308 -13.71 5.62 4.00
C THR A 308 -14.80 5.73 5.07
N LEU A 309 -14.84 4.78 6.02
CA LEU A 309 -15.78 4.83 7.13
C LEU A 309 -15.52 6.01 8.06
N TYR A 310 -14.25 6.37 8.28
CA TYR A 310 -13.87 7.58 9.01
C TYR A 310 -14.41 8.84 8.33
N CYS A 311 -14.24 8.96 7.00
CA CYS A 311 -14.79 10.08 6.24
C CYS A 311 -16.33 10.12 6.30
N LEU A 312 -17.00 8.96 6.22
CA LEU A 312 -18.45 8.88 6.32
C LEU A 312 -18.98 9.26 7.70
N ALA A 313 -18.22 8.98 8.78
CA ALA A 313 -18.58 9.40 10.12
C ALA A 313 -18.62 10.94 10.26
N ASP A 314 -17.67 11.62 9.61
CA ASP A 314 -17.57 13.08 9.65
C ASP A 314 -18.51 13.80 8.66
N HIS A 315 -19.13 13.06 7.71
CA HIS A 315 -19.96 13.62 6.63
C HIS A 315 -21.33 12.90 6.58
N PRO A 316 -22.22 13.18 7.53
CA PRO A 316 -23.53 12.49 7.63
C PRO A 316 -24.42 12.70 6.41
N GLU A 317 -24.27 13.83 5.70
CA GLU A 317 -24.96 14.10 4.43
C GLU A 317 -24.52 13.16 3.31
N VAL A 318 -23.20 12.86 3.21
CA VAL A 318 -22.66 11.89 2.26
C VAL A 318 -23.08 10.48 2.64
N GLN A 319 -23.02 10.14 3.94
CA GLN A 319 -23.45 8.83 4.44
C GLN A 319 -24.93 8.58 4.13
N LYS A 320 -25.79 9.62 4.23
CA LYS A 320 -27.21 9.54 3.88
C LYS A 320 -27.40 9.25 2.38
N GLN A 321 -26.61 9.88 1.51
CA GLN A 321 -26.70 9.64 0.07
C GLN A 321 -26.22 8.22 -0.29
N VAL A 322 -25.15 7.71 0.37
CA VAL A 322 -24.73 6.30 0.22
C VAL A 322 -25.86 5.36 0.64
N LEU A 323 -26.51 5.62 1.79
CA LEU A 323 -27.64 4.80 2.23
C LEU A 323 -28.80 4.86 1.25
N GLN A 324 -29.13 6.03 0.71
CA GLN A 324 -30.19 6.19 -0.28
C GLN A 324 -29.90 5.37 -1.55
N GLU A 325 -28.66 5.39 -2.06
CA GLU A 325 -28.24 4.54 -3.18
C GLU A 325 -28.46 3.05 -2.85
N GLN A 326 -28.18 2.60 -1.62
CA GLN A 326 -28.43 1.22 -1.21
C GLN A 326 -29.93 0.90 -1.17
N GLN A 327 -30.76 1.81 -0.66
CA GLN A 327 -32.22 1.65 -0.63
C GLN A 327 -32.83 1.64 -2.03
N ASP A 328 -32.32 2.45 -2.94
CA ASP A 328 -32.76 2.46 -4.33
C ASP A 328 -32.41 1.15 -5.07
N LEU A 329 -31.31 0.49 -4.70
CA LEU A 329 -30.88 -0.79 -5.28
C LEU A 329 -31.56 -2.02 -4.64
N PHE A 330 -31.79 -1.99 -3.34
CA PHE A 330 -32.17 -3.18 -2.56
C PHE A 330 -33.44 -3.00 -1.72
N GLY A 331 -34.09 -1.84 -1.73
CA GLY A 331 -35.17 -1.54 -0.80
C GLY A 331 -34.67 -1.40 0.64
N GLU A 332 -35.51 -1.75 1.59
CA GLU A 332 -35.19 -1.67 3.03
C GLU A 332 -34.44 -2.91 3.56
N GLU A 333 -34.06 -3.83 2.69
CA GLU A 333 -33.39 -5.06 3.10
C GLU A 333 -31.94 -4.79 3.53
N LYS A 334 -31.60 -5.19 4.76
CA LYS A 334 -30.26 -4.96 5.33
C LYS A 334 -29.22 -5.94 4.80
N SER A 335 -29.62 -7.17 4.50
CA SER A 335 -28.75 -8.25 4.02
C SER A 335 -29.26 -8.85 2.71
N PRO A 336 -29.43 -8.03 1.65
CA PRO A 336 -29.86 -8.53 0.35
C PRO A 336 -28.80 -9.46 -0.25
N VAL A 337 -29.22 -10.30 -1.18
CA VAL A 337 -28.26 -11.06 -2.01
C VAL A 337 -27.63 -10.10 -3.01
N ILE A 338 -26.37 -9.78 -2.79
CA ILE A 338 -25.63 -8.86 -3.66
C ILE A 338 -24.91 -9.66 -4.77
N THR A 339 -25.05 -9.18 -6.00
CA THR A 339 -24.36 -9.71 -7.18
C THR A 339 -23.25 -8.78 -7.64
N TYR A 340 -22.40 -9.27 -8.54
CA TYR A 340 -21.39 -8.45 -9.20
C TYR A 340 -21.98 -7.23 -9.92
N SER A 341 -23.14 -7.39 -10.56
CA SER A 341 -23.81 -6.28 -11.28
C SER A 341 -24.25 -5.18 -10.32
N GLU A 342 -24.77 -5.52 -9.17
CA GLU A 342 -25.21 -4.56 -8.15
C GLU A 342 -24.03 -3.79 -7.57
N LEU A 343 -22.91 -4.47 -7.28
CA LEU A 343 -21.67 -3.77 -6.89
C LEU A 343 -21.18 -2.79 -7.98
N GLN A 344 -21.34 -3.12 -9.27
CA GLN A 344 -21.03 -2.20 -10.36
C GLN A 344 -21.99 -0.99 -10.41
N ASN A 345 -23.23 -1.14 -9.96
CA ASN A 345 -24.25 -0.09 -9.96
C ASN A 345 -24.13 0.89 -8.76
N MET A 346 -23.37 0.56 -7.72
CA MET A 346 -23.07 1.47 -6.61
C MET A 346 -22.11 2.58 -7.07
N LYS A 347 -22.62 3.58 -7.79
CA LYS A 347 -21.80 4.65 -8.39
C LYS A 347 -21.40 5.72 -7.40
N TYR A 348 -22.35 6.16 -6.56
CA TYR A 348 -22.06 7.18 -5.58
C TYR A 348 -21.09 6.65 -4.49
N LEU A 349 -21.30 5.42 -4.04
CA LEU A 349 -20.34 4.76 -3.14
C LEU A 349 -18.95 4.64 -3.78
N GLU A 350 -18.86 4.38 -5.08
CA GLU A 350 -17.57 4.39 -5.77
C GLU A 350 -16.88 5.77 -5.70
N HIS A 351 -17.63 6.86 -5.90
CA HIS A 351 -17.11 8.22 -5.78
C HIS A 351 -16.66 8.52 -4.34
N VAL A 352 -17.40 8.07 -3.35
CA VAL A 352 -17.04 8.17 -1.92
C VAL A 352 -15.73 7.45 -1.63
N ILE A 353 -15.56 6.22 -2.10
CA ILE A 353 -14.32 5.44 -1.96
C ILE A 353 -13.16 6.14 -2.68
N LYS A 354 -13.40 6.61 -3.90
CA LYS A 354 -12.38 7.35 -4.67
C LYS A 354 -11.93 8.62 -3.95
N GLU A 355 -12.85 9.39 -3.38
CA GLU A 355 -12.50 10.62 -2.66
C GLU A 355 -11.77 10.31 -1.33
N SER A 356 -12.16 9.25 -0.64
CA SER A 356 -11.42 8.76 0.52
C SER A 356 -9.98 8.34 0.14
N CYS A 357 -9.82 7.55 -0.93
CA CYS A 357 -8.50 7.16 -1.44
C CYS A 357 -7.68 8.34 -2.00
N ARG A 358 -8.31 9.46 -2.37
CA ARG A 358 -7.62 10.70 -2.71
C ARG A 358 -7.02 11.34 -1.46
N LEU A 359 -7.82 11.50 -0.40
CA LEU A 359 -7.38 12.10 0.86
C LEU A 359 -6.46 11.17 1.66
N TYR A 360 -6.77 9.88 1.69
CA TYR A 360 -6.06 8.86 2.45
C TYR A 360 -5.67 7.69 1.54
N PRO A 361 -4.76 7.90 0.57
CA PRO A 361 -4.34 6.82 -0.31
C PRO A 361 -3.68 5.70 0.49
N PRO A 362 -4.17 4.44 0.41
CA PRO A 362 -3.58 3.33 1.15
C PRO A 362 -2.08 3.16 0.92
N VAL A 363 -1.61 3.49 -0.29
CA VAL A 363 -0.18 3.57 -0.60
C VAL A 363 0.17 5.03 -0.91
N PRO A 364 0.60 5.82 0.11
CA PRO A 364 0.79 7.27 -0.03
C PRO A 364 2.04 7.66 -0.84
N ILE A 365 2.97 6.73 -0.99
CA ILE A 365 4.23 6.94 -1.70
C ILE A 365 4.70 5.64 -2.37
N ILE A 366 5.19 5.76 -3.60
CA ILE A 366 5.82 4.65 -4.33
C ILE A 366 7.20 5.04 -4.81
N GLY A 367 8.11 4.06 -4.93
CA GLY A 367 9.49 4.30 -5.32
C GLY A 367 9.85 3.69 -6.67
N ARG A 368 10.68 4.41 -7.42
CA ARG A 368 11.31 3.94 -8.66
C ARG A 368 12.82 4.18 -8.60
N TYR A 369 13.53 3.44 -9.43
CA TYR A 369 14.99 3.49 -9.53
C TYR A 369 15.44 3.54 -10.98
N THR A 370 16.28 4.51 -11.33
CA THR A 370 16.80 4.65 -12.69
C THR A 370 17.93 3.65 -12.94
N THR A 371 17.86 2.91 -14.04
CA THR A 371 18.89 1.95 -14.46
C THR A 371 19.85 2.53 -15.51
N GLU A 372 19.48 3.67 -16.07
CA GLU A 372 20.26 4.43 -17.07
C GLU A 372 20.09 5.93 -16.82
N ASP A 373 20.98 6.74 -17.39
CA ASP A 373 20.85 8.19 -17.39
C ASP A 373 19.58 8.56 -18.18
N THR A 374 18.73 9.40 -17.60
CA THR A 374 17.42 9.75 -18.17
C THR A 374 17.24 11.26 -18.13
N GLU A 375 16.71 11.84 -19.19
CA GLU A 375 16.47 13.28 -19.27
C GLU A 375 14.99 13.60 -19.09
N PHE A 376 14.70 14.58 -18.23
CA PHE A 376 13.38 15.15 -18.03
C PHE A 376 13.50 16.67 -18.01
N GLU A 377 12.80 17.37 -18.92
CA GLU A 377 12.77 18.84 -19.05
C GLU A 377 14.17 19.49 -19.02
N GLY A 378 15.13 18.93 -19.78
CA GLY A 378 16.51 19.41 -19.82
C GLY A 378 17.30 19.18 -18.52
N CYS A 379 16.78 18.35 -17.61
CA CYS A 379 17.44 17.91 -16.39
C CYS A 379 17.91 16.46 -16.54
N LEU A 380 19.23 16.23 -16.47
CA LEU A 380 19.78 14.89 -16.48
C LEU A 380 19.58 14.23 -15.11
N ILE A 381 18.79 13.18 -15.07
CA ILE A 381 18.60 12.30 -13.90
C ILE A 381 19.57 11.13 -14.07
N PRO A 382 20.62 11.04 -13.26
CA PRO A 382 21.61 9.98 -13.41
C PRO A 382 21.02 8.61 -13.16
N LYS A 383 21.62 7.60 -13.76
CA LYS A 383 21.36 6.21 -13.35
C LYS A 383 21.61 6.03 -11.85
N TYR A 384 20.92 5.09 -11.25
CA TYR A 384 20.98 4.81 -9.81
C TYR A 384 20.36 5.89 -8.92
N SER A 385 19.52 6.77 -9.49
CA SER A 385 18.71 7.71 -8.72
C SER A 385 17.46 7.04 -8.16
N ASN A 386 17.20 7.23 -6.86
CA ASN A 386 15.93 6.89 -6.25
C ASN A 386 14.92 8.01 -6.47
N ILE A 387 13.73 7.67 -6.94
CA ILE A 387 12.63 8.62 -7.18
C ILE A 387 11.43 8.15 -6.38
N MET A 388 11.01 8.98 -5.43
CA MET A 388 9.87 8.74 -4.56
C MET A 388 8.70 9.60 -5.04
N LEU A 389 7.66 8.94 -5.54
CA LEU A 389 6.45 9.57 -6.08
C LEU A 389 5.44 9.69 -4.93
N SER A 390 5.18 10.91 -4.47
CA SER A 390 4.21 11.20 -3.41
C SER A 390 2.80 11.25 -3.99
N ILE A 391 2.09 10.13 -3.89
CA ILE A 391 0.67 10.05 -4.27
C ILE A 391 -0.16 10.93 -3.34
N TYR A 392 0.17 10.94 -2.05
CA TYR A 392 -0.47 11.78 -1.05
C TYR A 392 -0.38 13.28 -1.37
N GLY A 393 0.80 13.74 -1.81
CA GLY A 393 1.03 15.13 -2.22
C GLY A 393 0.35 15.45 -3.55
N LEU A 394 0.47 14.58 -4.56
CA LEU A 394 -0.17 14.75 -5.86
C LEU A 394 -1.70 14.87 -5.74
N HIS A 395 -2.32 14.01 -4.94
CA HIS A 395 -3.77 14.02 -4.71
C HIS A 395 -4.26 15.26 -3.94
N ARG A 396 -3.35 16.08 -3.43
CA ARG A 396 -3.62 17.35 -2.75
C ARG A 396 -3.19 18.58 -3.55
N ASP A 397 -2.76 18.38 -4.78
CA ASP A 397 -2.40 19.50 -5.65
C ASP A 397 -3.64 20.31 -6.03
N PRO A 398 -3.71 21.62 -5.67
CA PRO A 398 -4.88 22.45 -5.94
C PRO A 398 -5.13 22.69 -7.43
N ASP A 399 -4.11 22.52 -8.29
CA ASP A 399 -4.23 22.67 -9.74
C ASP A 399 -5.15 21.57 -10.34
N TYR A 400 -5.18 20.39 -9.72
CA TYR A 400 -5.99 19.25 -10.14
C TYR A 400 -7.19 19.01 -9.22
N PHE A 401 -7.08 19.35 -7.93
CA PHE A 401 -8.12 19.15 -6.92
C PHE A 401 -8.43 20.46 -6.17
N PRO A 402 -9.28 21.33 -6.71
CA PRO A 402 -9.67 22.59 -6.03
C PRO A 402 -10.21 22.31 -4.62
N LYS A 403 -9.74 23.08 -3.61
CA LYS A 403 -10.02 22.86 -2.18
C LYS A 403 -9.63 21.43 -1.77
N PRO A 404 -8.35 21.05 -1.86
CA PRO A 404 -7.89 19.67 -1.83
C PRO A 404 -8.16 18.97 -0.48
N GLU A 405 -8.25 19.69 0.63
CA GLU A 405 -8.52 19.10 1.96
C GLU A 405 -10.02 18.84 2.22
N LYS A 406 -10.93 19.31 1.35
CA LYS A 406 -12.35 19.02 1.51
C LYS A 406 -12.69 17.66 0.93
N PHE A 407 -13.39 16.85 1.72
CA PHE A 407 -14.00 15.61 1.27
C PHE A 407 -15.22 15.93 0.40
N LYS A 408 -15.17 15.63 -0.88
CA LYS A 408 -16.19 15.97 -1.86
C LYS A 408 -16.26 14.86 -2.94
N PRO A 409 -17.08 13.82 -2.75
CA PRO A 409 -17.22 12.71 -3.71
C PRO A 409 -17.62 13.15 -5.13
N GLU A 410 -18.39 14.22 -5.25
CA GLU A 410 -18.89 14.75 -6.53
C GLU A 410 -17.78 15.24 -7.49
N ARG A 411 -16.52 15.28 -7.03
CA ARG A 411 -15.36 15.50 -7.91
C ARG A 411 -15.25 14.44 -8.99
N PHE A 412 -15.72 13.23 -8.67
CA PHE A 412 -15.62 12.10 -9.57
C PHE A 412 -16.80 11.93 -10.52
N ASP A 413 -17.83 12.79 -10.44
CA ASP A 413 -18.93 12.81 -11.42
C ASP A 413 -18.41 13.17 -12.82
N ASN A 414 -17.48 14.14 -12.89
CA ASN A 414 -16.93 14.67 -14.13
C ASN A 414 -15.41 14.85 -14.01
N PHE A 415 -14.69 13.81 -13.54
CA PHE A 415 -13.23 13.87 -13.46
C PHE A 415 -12.65 13.91 -14.88
N ASP A 416 -11.75 14.86 -15.12
CA ASP A 416 -11.17 15.13 -16.43
C ASP A 416 -10.30 13.94 -16.91
N PRO A 417 -10.69 13.25 -17.99
CA PRO A 417 -9.93 12.12 -18.53
C PRO A 417 -8.59 12.53 -19.18
N SER A 418 -8.37 13.82 -19.44
CA SER A 418 -7.12 14.31 -20.04
C SER A 418 -5.93 14.35 -19.06
N ILE A 419 -6.21 14.23 -17.76
CA ILE A 419 -5.20 14.21 -16.69
C ILE A 419 -5.17 12.87 -15.92
N PRO A 420 -4.94 11.72 -16.60
CA PRO A 420 -5.11 10.40 -16.01
C PRO A 420 -4.13 10.12 -14.86
N TYR A 421 -3.00 10.83 -14.81
CA TYR A 421 -1.99 10.66 -13.75
C TYR A 421 -2.22 11.56 -12.54
N ALA A 422 -3.24 12.45 -12.53
CA ALA A 422 -3.54 13.28 -11.37
C ALA A 422 -4.18 12.47 -10.22
N TYR A 423 -4.91 11.39 -10.55
CA TYR A 423 -5.54 10.49 -9.58
C TYR A 423 -5.06 9.05 -9.77
N ILE A 424 -4.11 8.61 -8.94
CA ILE A 424 -3.42 7.32 -9.09
C ILE A 424 -3.33 6.50 -7.78
N PRO A 425 -4.43 6.27 -7.04
CA PRO A 425 -4.38 5.53 -5.77
C PRO A 425 -3.94 4.07 -5.95
N PHE A 426 -4.09 3.53 -7.15
CA PHE A 426 -3.65 2.20 -7.57
C PHE A 426 -2.36 2.23 -8.43
N SER A 427 -1.60 3.33 -8.37
CA SER A 427 -0.50 3.61 -9.28
C SER A 427 -0.98 3.68 -10.74
N ALA A 428 -0.05 3.76 -11.70
CA ALA A 428 -0.35 3.80 -13.12
C ALA A 428 0.76 3.09 -13.92
N GLY A 429 0.54 2.95 -15.25
CA GLY A 429 1.48 2.31 -16.15
C GLY A 429 1.58 0.80 -15.96
N SER A 430 2.64 0.20 -16.49
CA SER A 430 2.83 -1.25 -16.52
C SER A 430 2.92 -1.90 -15.13
N ARG A 431 3.33 -1.14 -14.11
CA ARG A 431 3.47 -1.56 -12.71
C ARG A 431 2.28 -1.14 -11.83
N ASN A 432 1.12 -0.85 -12.42
CA ASN A 432 -0.10 -0.55 -11.69
C ASN A 432 -0.59 -1.74 -10.84
N CYS A 433 -1.51 -1.49 -9.93
CA CYS A 433 -2.11 -2.51 -9.09
C CYS A 433 -2.86 -3.55 -9.93
N ILE A 434 -2.49 -4.82 -9.80
CA ILE A 434 -3.13 -5.94 -10.47
C ILE A 434 -4.50 -6.23 -9.85
N GLY A 435 -4.67 -5.97 -8.54
CA GLY A 435 -5.87 -6.21 -7.75
C GLY A 435 -6.85 -5.04 -7.71
N GLN A 436 -6.68 -3.98 -8.51
CA GLN A 436 -7.53 -2.78 -8.43
C GLN A 436 -9.03 -3.07 -8.49
N ARG A 437 -9.46 -3.94 -9.42
CA ARG A 437 -10.88 -4.32 -9.55
C ARG A 437 -11.37 -5.12 -8.36
N PHE A 438 -10.56 -6.05 -7.87
CA PHE A 438 -10.83 -6.83 -6.68
C PHE A 438 -11.02 -5.92 -5.46
N ALA A 439 -10.05 -5.05 -5.18
CA ALA A 439 -10.10 -4.13 -4.05
C ALA A 439 -11.33 -3.21 -4.09
N MET A 440 -11.69 -2.69 -5.27
CA MET A 440 -12.87 -1.82 -5.40
C MET A 440 -14.18 -2.59 -5.13
N LEU A 441 -14.31 -3.83 -5.61
CA LEU A 441 -15.48 -4.68 -5.33
C LEU A 441 -15.58 -5.00 -3.85
N GLU A 442 -14.48 -5.40 -3.23
CA GLU A 442 -14.41 -5.70 -1.79
C GLU A 442 -14.77 -4.48 -0.95
N MET A 443 -14.17 -3.31 -1.21
CA MET A 443 -14.50 -2.08 -0.50
C MET A 443 -15.99 -1.72 -0.64
N LYS A 444 -16.56 -1.81 -1.85
CA LYS A 444 -17.98 -1.56 -2.08
C LYS A 444 -18.88 -2.51 -1.27
N SER A 445 -18.60 -3.83 -1.33
CA SER A 445 -19.37 -4.84 -0.59
C SER A 445 -19.34 -4.58 0.91
N ILE A 446 -18.15 -4.43 1.49
CA ILE A 446 -18.00 -4.27 2.95
C ILE A 446 -18.58 -2.93 3.45
N ILE A 447 -18.27 -1.81 2.77
CA ILE A 447 -18.74 -0.50 3.20
C ILE A 447 -20.27 -0.40 3.05
N SER A 448 -20.84 -0.87 1.93
CA SER A 448 -22.28 -0.87 1.74
C SER A 448 -23.00 -1.69 2.83
N LYS A 449 -22.46 -2.85 3.18
CA LYS A 449 -22.99 -3.71 4.25
C LYS A 449 -22.96 -2.97 5.61
N ILE A 450 -21.84 -2.35 5.97
CA ILE A 450 -21.71 -1.59 7.21
C ILE A 450 -22.72 -0.42 7.25
N VAL A 451 -22.84 0.35 6.16
CA VAL A 451 -23.76 1.51 6.09
C VAL A 451 -25.23 1.10 6.19
N ARG A 452 -25.60 -0.07 5.66
CA ARG A 452 -26.99 -0.61 5.82
C ARG A 452 -27.30 -1.02 7.26
N HIS A 453 -26.31 -1.54 7.99
CA HIS A 453 -26.50 -2.02 9.36
C HIS A 453 -26.34 -0.92 10.41
N PHE A 454 -25.43 0.03 10.18
CA PHE A 454 -25.06 1.04 11.17
C PHE A 454 -25.13 2.47 10.64
N GLU A 455 -25.57 3.38 11.50
CA GLU A 455 -25.27 4.80 11.40
C GLU A 455 -23.89 5.03 12.03
N ILE A 456 -22.97 5.57 11.27
CA ILE A 456 -21.57 5.79 11.67
C ILE A 456 -21.45 7.24 12.10
N LYS A 457 -20.97 7.48 13.32
CA LYS A 457 -20.84 8.83 13.90
C LYS A 457 -19.42 9.09 14.36
N PRO A 458 -18.98 10.36 14.38
CA PRO A 458 -17.72 10.70 15.03
C PRO A 458 -17.83 10.45 16.54
N THR A 459 -16.70 10.18 17.18
CA THR A 459 -16.62 10.12 18.66
C THR A 459 -16.79 11.51 19.29
N SER A 460 -17.05 11.55 20.58
CA SER A 460 -17.08 12.80 21.34
C SER A 460 -16.11 12.71 22.53
N PRO A 461 -15.00 13.49 22.54
CA PRO A 461 -14.52 14.40 21.48
C PRO A 461 -14.24 13.69 20.17
N ARG A 462 -14.27 14.43 19.05
CA ARG A 462 -13.97 13.89 17.71
C ARG A 462 -12.57 13.26 17.71
N HIS A 463 -12.49 12.04 17.19
CA HIS A 463 -11.22 11.36 17.01
C HIS A 463 -10.45 11.97 15.82
N GLU A 464 -9.23 12.43 16.07
CA GLU A 464 -8.32 12.86 15.04
C GLU A 464 -7.30 11.76 14.76
N VAL A 465 -7.19 11.36 13.49
CA VAL A 465 -6.27 10.30 13.08
C VAL A 465 -4.82 10.80 13.09
N GLU A 466 -3.94 10.03 13.72
CA GLU A 466 -2.49 10.25 13.65
C GLU A 466 -1.92 9.37 12.53
N LEU A 467 -1.68 9.99 11.36
CA LEU A 467 -1.20 9.24 10.21
C LEU A 467 0.19 8.63 10.48
N SER A 468 0.35 7.38 10.07
CA SER A 468 1.62 6.64 10.12
C SER A 468 1.86 5.93 8.81
N PHE A 469 3.08 5.99 8.29
CA PHE A 469 3.49 5.26 7.10
C PHE A 469 4.23 3.97 7.49
N GLU A 470 3.55 2.85 7.36
CA GLU A 470 4.07 1.51 7.66
C GLU A 470 4.09 0.63 6.39
N GLY A 471 4.53 1.20 5.25
CA GLY A 471 4.38 0.58 3.93
C GLY A 471 2.99 0.81 3.34
N VAL A 472 1.96 0.78 4.19
CA VAL A 472 0.58 1.21 3.97
C VAL A 472 0.29 2.39 4.90
N LEU A 473 -0.61 3.28 4.51
CA LEU A 473 -1.08 4.39 5.35
C LEU A 473 -1.99 3.83 6.45
N LYS A 474 -1.65 4.10 7.68
CA LYS A 474 -2.40 3.68 8.88
C LYS A 474 -2.67 4.88 9.79
N SER A 475 -3.53 4.68 10.77
CA SER A 475 -3.64 5.57 11.92
C SER A 475 -2.92 4.96 13.11
N ALA A 476 -1.94 5.67 13.68
CA ALA A 476 -1.16 5.19 14.83
C ALA A 476 -1.99 5.06 16.11
N ASN A 477 -3.10 5.81 16.20
CA ASN A 477 -4.03 5.82 17.33
C ASN A 477 -5.37 5.13 17.03
N GLY A 478 -5.45 4.33 15.94
CA GLY A 478 -6.64 3.61 15.49
C GLY A 478 -7.59 4.48 14.64
N ILE A 479 -8.67 3.88 14.18
CA ILE A 479 -9.78 4.55 13.46
C ILE A 479 -11.06 4.41 14.30
N LYS A 480 -11.33 5.40 15.14
CA LYS A 480 -12.37 5.34 16.15
C LYS A 480 -13.64 6.07 15.71
N VAL A 481 -14.75 5.36 15.74
CA VAL A 481 -16.09 5.87 15.42
C VAL A 481 -17.10 5.37 16.46
N VAL A 482 -18.32 5.92 16.45
CA VAL A 482 -19.46 5.38 17.17
C VAL A 482 -20.38 4.69 16.18
N LEU A 483 -20.72 3.45 16.46
CA LEU A 483 -21.67 2.67 15.65
C LEU A 483 -23.02 2.64 16.34
N LYS A 484 -24.07 3.05 15.62
CA LYS A 484 -25.46 2.96 16.07
C LYS A 484 -26.21 2.07 15.10
N LYS A 485 -26.77 0.96 15.59
CA LYS A 485 -27.56 0.03 14.78
C LYS A 485 -28.76 0.76 14.16
N ARG A 486 -28.99 0.56 12.88
CA ARG A 486 -30.17 1.08 12.19
C ARG A 486 -31.40 0.23 12.56
N PRO A 487 -32.59 0.83 12.59
CA PRO A 487 -33.84 0.12 12.89
C PRO A 487 -34.12 -1.02 11.92
#